data_29de3fc74491d2a1c87bfe3ca8de3fbf
#
_entry.id   29de3fc74491d2a1c87bfe3ca8de3fbf
#
_cell.length_a   1.000
_cell.length_b   1.000
_cell.length_c   1.000
_cell.angle_alpha   90.00
_cell.angle_beta   90.00
_cell.angle_gamma   90.00
#
_symmetry.space_group_name_H-M   'P 1'
#
loop_
_entity.id
_entity.type
_entity.pdbx_description
1 polymer ?
#
loop_
_entity_poly.entity_id
_entity_poly.type
_entity_poly.pdbx_seq_one_letter_code
_entity_poly.pdbx_strand_id
1 'polypeptide(L)'
;DCLLSRGLGDVYKRQARTPLIISGPAEENKQWYPEFAKIVSRLERDVDYEVDEKKRTVSVLGHGITVVEERLGIENLYESANTPLIGYLNNAIKAKELFHRDKDYVVVGGEVLIVDEHTGRTLAGRRYNEGLHQALEAKEHVEIKDEYQTLATITLQNYFRMYDKLAGMTGTAKTEESEFQKIYGLGVIPIPTNRPMIRKDQKALIYRTEDAKFDAIIADVVERHEAGQPILIGTASVAKSELLSEKLKRAGVPHKVLNAKHHESEAAIVALAGRKGAVTVSTNMAGRGTDICLLY
;
A
#
# COMPACT_ATOMS: atom_id res chain seq x y z
N ASP A 1 -7.52 2.95 -21.44
CA ASP A 1 -7.26 2.82 -20.03
C ASP A 1 -7.67 4.04 -19.26
N CYS A 2 -6.88 5.12 -19.35
CA CYS A 2 -7.24 6.41 -18.78
C CYS A 2 -8.56 6.96 -19.30
N LEU A 3 -8.98 6.60 -20.49
CA LEU A 3 -10.22 7.05 -21.09
C LEU A 3 -11.45 6.45 -20.42
N LEU A 4 -11.37 5.21 -19.95
CA LEU A 4 -12.44 4.55 -19.23
C LEU A 4 -12.67 5.12 -17.84
N SER A 5 -11.62 5.67 -17.24
CA SER A 5 -11.69 6.29 -15.91
C SER A 5 -12.10 7.76 -15.93
N ARG A 6 -11.99 8.46 -17.06
CA ARG A 6 -12.16 9.91 -17.16
C ARG A 6 -13.57 10.46 -16.88
N GLY A 7 -14.57 9.66 -16.84
CA GLY A 7 -15.92 10.10 -16.51
C GLY A 7 -16.44 9.63 -15.15
N LEU A 8 -15.64 8.88 -14.38
CA LEU A 8 -16.12 8.10 -13.26
C LEU A 8 -15.14 8.21 -12.07
N GLY A 9 -15.07 9.39 -11.47
CA GLY A 9 -14.12 9.68 -10.39
C GLY A 9 -14.04 8.65 -9.26
N ASP A 10 -15.18 8.04 -8.88
CA ASP A 10 -15.21 6.98 -7.87
C ASP A 10 -14.76 5.62 -8.43
N VAL A 11 -15.07 5.33 -9.67
CA VAL A 11 -14.63 4.12 -10.36
C VAL A 11 -13.12 4.09 -10.52
N TYR A 12 -12.51 5.22 -10.86
CA TYR A 12 -11.06 5.36 -10.97
C TYR A 12 -10.33 5.04 -9.67
N LYS A 13 -10.88 5.41 -8.53
CA LYS A 13 -10.25 5.15 -7.22
C LYS A 13 -10.29 3.68 -6.80
N ARG A 14 -11.19 2.90 -7.37
CA ARG A 14 -11.42 1.48 -7.01
C ARG A 14 -10.78 0.49 -7.97
N GLN A 15 -10.28 0.95 -9.12
CA GLN A 15 -9.63 0.09 -10.11
C GLN A 15 -8.21 -0.30 -9.66
N ALA A 16 -7.77 -1.49 -10.05
CA ALA A 16 -6.39 -1.92 -9.87
C ALA A 16 -5.46 -1.00 -10.69
N ARG A 17 -4.61 -0.25 -10.01
CA ARG A 17 -3.71 0.74 -10.61
C ARG A 17 -2.36 0.15 -11.01
N THR A 18 -1.93 -0.90 -10.31
CA THR A 18 -0.65 -1.55 -10.59
C THR A 18 -0.76 -2.40 -11.84
N PRO A 19 -0.04 -2.09 -12.92
CA PRO A 19 -0.03 -2.90 -14.12
C PRO A 19 0.74 -4.20 -13.91
N LEU A 20 0.55 -5.16 -14.81
CA LEU A 20 1.49 -6.26 -14.99
C LEU A 20 2.68 -5.76 -15.78
N ILE A 21 3.89 -6.10 -15.34
CA ILE A 21 5.15 -5.60 -15.88
C ILE A 21 6.06 -6.77 -16.21
N ILE A 22 6.66 -6.72 -17.40
CA ILE A 22 7.76 -7.59 -17.79
C ILE A 22 9.01 -6.72 -17.79
N SER A 23 10.01 -7.11 -17.02
CA SER A 23 11.26 -6.35 -16.88
C SER A 23 12.48 -7.23 -17.07
N GLY A 24 13.57 -6.61 -17.50
CA GLY A 24 14.91 -7.19 -17.64
C GLY A 24 15.96 -6.32 -16.96
N PRO A 25 17.19 -6.84 -16.74
CA PRO A 25 18.24 -6.06 -16.07
C PRO A 25 18.63 -4.84 -16.92
N ALA A 26 18.87 -3.70 -16.24
CA ALA A 26 19.40 -2.48 -16.81
C ALA A 26 20.79 -2.19 -16.24
N GLU A 27 21.68 -1.61 -17.06
CA GLU A 27 22.96 -1.10 -16.58
C GLU A 27 22.76 0.29 -15.97
N GLU A 28 23.02 0.42 -14.66
CA GLU A 28 22.91 1.70 -13.95
C GLU A 28 24.07 2.00 -13.01
N ASN A 29 24.27 3.29 -12.79
CA ASN A 29 25.29 3.79 -11.89
C ASN A 29 24.71 3.95 -10.46
N LYS A 30 24.80 2.89 -9.65
CA LYS A 30 24.22 2.80 -8.30
C LYS A 30 24.71 3.87 -7.32
N GLN A 31 25.86 4.49 -7.59
CA GLN A 31 26.49 5.48 -6.68
C GLN A 31 25.62 6.73 -6.47
N TRP A 32 24.76 7.07 -7.43
CA TRP A 32 23.94 8.28 -7.35
C TRP A 32 22.77 8.16 -6.36
N TYR A 33 22.23 6.98 -6.12
CA TYR A 33 21.10 6.82 -5.21
C TYR A 33 21.40 7.23 -3.77
N PRO A 34 22.48 6.78 -3.12
CA PRO A 34 22.84 7.23 -1.78
C PRO A 34 23.18 8.74 -1.73
N GLU A 35 23.81 9.25 -2.79
CA GLU A 35 24.17 10.67 -2.84
C GLU A 35 22.93 11.56 -2.89
N PHE A 36 21.99 11.26 -3.77
CA PHE A 36 20.72 12.00 -3.83
C PHE A 36 19.85 11.81 -2.59
N ALA A 37 19.86 10.64 -1.95
CA ALA A 37 19.18 10.45 -0.67
C ALA A 37 19.70 11.41 0.40
N LYS A 38 21.03 11.62 0.48
CA LYS A 38 21.66 12.58 1.41
C LYS A 38 21.31 14.03 1.06
N ILE A 39 21.34 14.39 -0.23
CA ILE A 39 20.99 15.74 -0.68
C ILE A 39 19.54 16.04 -0.32
N VAL A 40 18.61 15.17 -0.73
CA VAL A 40 17.16 15.36 -0.54
C VAL A 40 16.76 15.35 0.95
N SER A 41 17.49 14.66 1.82
CA SER A 41 17.21 14.71 3.27
C SER A 41 17.30 16.11 3.86
N ARG A 42 18.03 17.03 3.21
CA ARG A 42 18.25 18.41 3.64
C ARG A 42 17.38 19.44 2.92
N LEU A 43 16.72 19.02 1.84
CA LEU A 43 15.80 19.88 1.10
C LEU A 43 14.46 20.00 1.84
N GLU A 44 13.83 21.16 1.74
CA GLU A 44 12.57 21.50 2.41
C GLU A 44 11.41 21.58 1.40
N ARG A 45 10.29 20.95 1.78
CA ARG A 45 9.05 21.02 0.99
C ARG A 45 8.54 22.46 0.93
N ASP A 46 7.99 22.85 -0.22
CA ASP A 46 7.44 24.18 -0.54
C ASP A 46 8.50 25.32 -0.59
N VAL A 47 9.78 25.01 -0.39
CA VAL A 47 10.94 25.90 -0.57
C VAL A 47 11.82 25.40 -1.71
N ASP A 48 12.21 24.14 -1.66
CA ASP A 48 13.12 23.51 -2.63
C ASP A 48 12.37 22.68 -3.69
N TYR A 49 11.22 22.12 -3.33
CA TYR A 49 10.39 21.31 -4.20
C TYR A 49 8.92 21.34 -3.78
N GLU A 50 8.03 21.09 -4.72
CA GLU A 50 6.59 20.92 -4.51
C GLU A 50 6.16 19.47 -4.71
N VAL A 51 5.10 19.07 -4.01
CA VAL A 51 4.54 17.72 -4.07
C VAL A 51 3.04 17.76 -4.35
N ASP A 52 2.61 17.16 -5.45
CA ASP A 52 1.20 16.90 -5.74
C ASP A 52 0.86 15.46 -5.33
N GLU A 53 0.34 15.29 -4.12
CA GLU A 53 -0.03 13.97 -3.58
C GLU A 53 -1.13 13.27 -4.39
N LYS A 54 -2.04 14.05 -5.01
CA LYS A 54 -3.13 13.49 -5.82
C LYS A 54 -2.63 12.90 -7.12
N LYS A 55 -1.71 13.60 -7.78
CA LYS A 55 -1.07 13.13 -9.02
C LYS A 55 0.13 12.23 -8.78
N ARG A 56 0.62 12.18 -7.54
CA ARG A 56 1.86 11.48 -7.14
C ARG A 56 3.07 11.98 -7.95
N THR A 57 3.17 13.29 -8.11
CA THR A 57 4.26 13.95 -8.82
C THR A 57 5.01 14.91 -7.90
N VAL A 58 6.27 15.16 -8.25
CA VAL A 58 7.13 16.12 -7.57
C VAL A 58 7.70 17.09 -8.59
N SER A 59 7.93 18.33 -8.19
CA SER A 59 8.54 19.36 -9.03
C SER A 59 9.61 20.09 -8.22
N VAL A 60 10.82 20.16 -8.72
CA VAL A 60 11.93 20.86 -8.06
C VAL A 60 11.82 22.35 -8.37
N LEU A 61 11.92 23.19 -7.36
CA LEU A 61 11.86 24.65 -7.47
C LEU A 61 13.26 25.22 -7.74
N GLY A 62 13.32 26.47 -8.19
CA GLY A 62 14.58 27.14 -8.54
C GLY A 62 15.63 27.12 -7.42
N HIS A 63 15.21 27.35 -6.17
CA HIS A 63 16.11 27.29 -5.00
C HIS A 63 16.67 25.87 -4.82
N GLY A 64 15.83 24.85 -4.89
CA GLY A 64 16.25 23.45 -4.79
C GLY A 64 17.23 23.03 -5.88
N ILE A 65 17.04 23.53 -7.11
CA ILE A 65 18.00 23.31 -8.23
C ILE A 65 19.37 23.87 -7.87
N THR A 66 19.44 25.14 -7.40
CA THR A 66 20.70 25.77 -7.00
C THR A 66 21.41 24.98 -5.89
N VAL A 67 20.67 24.54 -4.88
CA VAL A 67 21.24 23.72 -3.78
C VAL A 67 21.83 22.42 -4.30
N VAL A 68 21.14 21.76 -5.24
CA VAL A 68 21.61 20.49 -5.84
C VAL A 68 22.86 20.73 -6.69
N GLU A 69 22.88 21.78 -7.53
CA GLU A 69 24.02 22.17 -8.38
C GLU A 69 25.26 22.46 -7.54
N GLU A 70 25.13 23.26 -6.48
CA GLU A 70 26.22 23.54 -5.53
C GLU A 70 26.76 22.27 -4.85
N ARG A 71 25.89 21.36 -4.47
CA ARG A 71 26.29 20.10 -3.82
C ARG A 71 27.01 19.14 -4.75
N LEU A 72 26.61 19.09 -6.01
CA LEU A 72 27.21 18.22 -7.03
C LEU A 72 28.42 18.88 -7.68
N GLY A 73 28.63 20.19 -7.52
CA GLY A 73 29.69 20.94 -8.17
C GLY A 73 29.51 21.08 -9.66
N ILE A 74 28.26 21.17 -10.13
CA ILE A 74 27.87 21.33 -11.52
C ILE A 74 27.26 22.71 -11.78
N GLU A 75 27.45 23.27 -12.97
CA GLU A 75 26.95 24.60 -13.31
C GLU A 75 25.46 24.62 -13.69
N ASN A 76 24.98 23.54 -14.33
CA ASN A 76 23.60 23.46 -14.80
C ASN A 76 23.09 22.01 -14.77
N LEU A 77 22.08 21.76 -13.95
CA LEU A 77 21.43 20.44 -13.81
C LEU A 77 20.68 20.01 -15.08
N TYR A 78 20.19 20.97 -15.86
CA TYR A 78 19.43 20.72 -17.11
C TYR A 78 20.29 20.61 -18.36
N GLU A 79 21.59 20.70 -18.25
CA GLU A 79 22.49 20.41 -19.36
C GLU A 79 22.35 18.94 -19.79
N SER A 80 22.49 18.67 -21.09
CA SER A 80 22.26 17.32 -21.65
C SER A 80 23.08 16.22 -20.97
N ALA A 81 24.30 16.55 -20.54
CA ALA A 81 25.17 15.64 -19.80
C ALA A 81 24.65 15.29 -18.40
N ASN A 82 23.91 16.21 -17.77
CA ASN A 82 23.40 16.09 -16.41
C ASN A 82 21.93 15.63 -16.35
N THR A 83 21.24 15.55 -17.49
CA THR A 83 19.82 15.15 -17.57
C THR A 83 19.48 13.85 -16.80
N PRO A 84 20.32 12.80 -16.81
CA PRO A 84 20.05 11.60 -16.02
C PRO A 84 19.95 11.86 -14.49
N LEU A 85 20.65 12.86 -13.98
CA LEU A 85 20.66 13.23 -12.56
C LEU A 85 19.31 13.72 -12.08
N ILE A 86 18.51 14.32 -12.97
CA ILE A 86 17.14 14.79 -12.68
C ILE A 86 16.24 13.60 -12.29
N GLY A 87 16.43 12.46 -12.95
CA GLY A 87 15.73 11.23 -12.61
C GLY A 87 16.01 10.75 -11.19
N TYR A 88 17.29 10.72 -10.78
CA TYR A 88 17.69 10.35 -9.43
C TYR A 88 17.15 11.34 -8.37
N LEU A 89 17.20 12.65 -8.64
CA LEU A 89 16.66 13.68 -7.77
C LEU A 89 15.17 13.52 -7.57
N ASN A 90 14.41 13.41 -8.65
CA ASN A 90 12.96 13.24 -8.58
C ASN A 90 12.56 11.96 -7.84
N ASN A 91 13.26 10.86 -8.06
CA ASN A 91 13.00 9.60 -7.37
C ASN A 91 13.34 9.68 -5.87
N ALA A 92 14.41 10.36 -5.50
CA ALA A 92 14.75 10.58 -4.10
C ALA A 92 13.70 11.43 -3.37
N ILE A 93 13.17 12.49 -4.02
CA ILE A 93 12.08 13.30 -3.46
C ILE A 93 10.78 12.48 -3.36
N LYS A 94 10.43 11.72 -4.41
CA LYS A 94 9.27 10.81 -4.37
C LYS A 94 9.38 9.79 -3.24
N ALA A 95 10.56 9.18 -3.08
CA ALA A 95 10.82 8.22 -2.02
C ALA A 95 10.66 8.84 -0.63
N LYS A 96 11.07 10.12 -0.45
CA LYS A 96 10.92 10.86 0.80
C LYS A 96 9.46 11.18 1.12
N GLU A 97 8.71 11.72 0.15
CA GLU A 97 7.43 12.39 0.37
C GLU A 97 6.20 11.51 0.06
N LEU A 98 6.29 10.64 -0.93
CA LEU A 98 5.13 9.92 -1.48
C LEU A 98 5.09 8.44 -1.09
N PHE A 99 6.18 7.92 -0.53
CA PHE A 99 6.28 6.53 -0.12
C PHE A 99 6.71 6.40 1.33
N HIS A 100 5.81 5.87 2.15
CA HIS A 100 5.98 5.79 3.60
C HIS A 100 6.24 4.35 4.02
N ARG A 101 7.26 4.19 4.87
CA ARG A 101 7.55 2.91 5.51
C ARG A 101 6.35 2.47 6.35
N ASP A 102 6.12 1.16 6.39
CA ASP A 102 5.01 0.51 7.11
C ASP A 102 3.60 0.84 6.59
N LYS A 103 3.55 1.50 5.42
CA LYS A 103 2.32 1.77 4.68
C LYS A 103 2.42 1.31 3.23
N ASP A 104 3.35 1.89 2.47
CA ASP A 104 3.53 1.59 1.04
C ASP A 104 4.56 0.46 0.84
N TYR A 105 5.47 0.30 1.79
CA TYR A 105 6.48 -0.76 1.81
C TYR A 105 6.91 -1.09 3.25
N VAL A 106 7.55 -2.24 3.42
CA VAL A 106 8.21 -2.67 4.67
C VAL A 106 9.68 -3.00 4.40
N VAL A 107 10.50 -2.95 5.46
CA VAL A 107 11.89 -3.39 5.39
C VAL A 107 12.04 -4.67 6.21
N VAL A 108 12.33 -5.78 5.55
CA VAL A 108 12.46 -7.10 6.17
C VAL A 108 13.73 -7.77 5.65
N GLY A 109 14.56 -8.30 6.54
CA GLY A 109 15.79 -8.99 6.16
C GLY A 109 16.81 -8.13 5.39
N GLY A 110 16.76 -6.80 5.53
CA GLY A 110 17.62 -5.88 4.78
C GLY A 110 17.12 -5.58 3.36
N GLU A 111 15.88 -5.92 3.04
CA GLU A 111 15.25 -5.68 1.74
C GLU A 111 14.00 -4.81 1.87
N VAL A 112 13.77 -3.93 0.88
CA VAL A 112 12.53 -3.19 0.73
C VAL A 112 11.51 -4.06 -0.01
N LEU A 113 10.38 -4.34 0.63
CA LEU A 113 9.29 -5.13 0.06
C LEU A 113 8.04 -4.24 -0.08
N ILE A 114 7.46 -4.23 -1.29
CA ILE A 114 6.22 -3.48 -1.56
C ILE A 114 5.06 -4.11 -0.79
N VAL A 115 4.21 -3.28 -0.21
CA VAL A 115 2.93 -3.70 0.38
C VAL A 115 1.82 -3.39 -0.61
N ASP A 116 1.03 -4.39 -0.96
CA ASP A 116 -0.16 -4.21 -1.80
C ASP A 116 -1.24 -3.44 -1.02
N GLU A 117 -1.65 -2.28 -1.52
CA GLU A 117 -2.66 -1.44 -0.86
C GLU A 117 -4.03 -2.13 -0.73
N HIS A 118 -4.33 -3.12 -1.59
CA HIS A 118 -5.61 -3.82 -1.60
C HIS A 118 -5.65 -5.01 -0.65
N THR A 119 -4.56 -5.76 -0.55
CA THR A 119 -4.50 -6.98 0.27
C THR A 119 -3.70 -6.79 1.55
N GLY A 120 -2.85 -5.76 1.63
CA GLY A 120 -1.93 -5.54 2.76
C GLY A 120 -0.80 -6.57 2.84
N ARG A 121 -0.61 -7.39 1.81
CA ARG A 121 0.45 -8.40 1.72
C ARG A 121 1.69 -7.84 1.02
N THR A 122 2.83 -8.40 1.35
CA THR A 122 4.07 -8.10 0.62
C THR A 122 4.03 -8.73 -0.77
N LEU A 123 4.47 -7.98 -1.76
CA LEU A 123 4.58 -8.43 -3.15
C LEU A 123 6.01 -8.93 -3.39
N ALA A 124 6.25 -10.21 -3.06
CA ALA A 124 7.56 -10.83 -3.26
C ALA A 124 7.99 -10.77 -4.74
N GLY A 125 9.24 -10.40 -4.99
CA GLY A 125 9.81 -10.29 -6.33
C GLY A 125 9.34 -9.08 -7.15
N ARG A 126 8.44 -8.24 -6.64
CA ARG A 126 8.05 -6.97 -7.27
C ARG A 126 8.90 -5.83 -6.78
N ARG A 127 9.22 -4.93 -7.69
CA ARG A 127 9.97 -3.69 -7.43
C ARG A 127 9.28 -2.51 -8.10
N TYR A 128 9.43 -1.31 -7.54
CA TYR A 128 9.05 -0.08 -8.24
C TYR A 128 10.00 0.16 -9.41
N ASN A 129 9.48 0.73 -10.48
CA ASN A 129 10.22 0.97 -11.73
C ASN A 129 11.00 2.27 -11.72
N GLU A 130 11.80 2.45 -12.76
CA GLU A 130 12.47 3.72 -13.09
C GLU A 130 13.35 4.28 -11.96
N GLY A 131 14.04 3.39 -11.24
CA GLY A 131 14.95 3.79 -10.16
C GLY A 131 14.28 4.14 -8.82
N LEU A 132 12.96 4.14 -8.73
CA LEU A 132 12.26 4.48 -7.48
C LEU A 132 12.53 3.46 -6.37
N HIS A 133 12.61 2.17 -6.70
CA HIS A 133 12.89 1.16 -5.68
C HIS A 133 14.29 1.32 -5.10
N GLN A 134 15.27 1.61 -5.93
CA GLN A 134 16.65 1.91 -5.54
C GLN A 134 16.71 3.19 -4.69
N ALA A 135 15.90 4.20 -5.01
CA ALA A 135 15.79 5.40 -4.18
C ALA A 135 15.22 5.10 -2.78
N LEU A 136 14.27 4.16 -2.67
CA LEU A 136 13.77 3.66 -1.39
C LEU A 136 14.81 2.85 -0.62
N GLU A 137 15.56 1.97 -1.30
CA GLU A 137 16.68 1.23 -0.73
C GLU A 137 17.74 2.20 -0.18
N ALA A 138 18.08 3.26 -0.91
CA ALA A 138 18.99 4.30 -0.46
C ALA A 138 18.45 5.08 0.75
N LYS A 139 17.16 5.43 0.75
CA LYS A 139 16.47 6.10 1.86
C LYS A 139 16.52 5.26 3.14
N GLU A 140 16.33 3.97 3.03
CA GLU A 140 16.31 3.02 4.16
C GLU A 140 17.69 2.48 4.52
N HIS A 141 18.75 2.93 3.83
CA HIS A 141 20.14 2.49 4.03
C HIS A 141 20.34 0.97 3.94
N VAL A 142 19.63 0.32 3.04
CA VAL A 142 19.80 -1.09 2.70
C VAL A 142 20.59 -1.26 1.42
N GLU A 143 20.96 -2.50 1.08
CA GLU A 143 21.69 -2.80 -0.15
C GLU A 143 20.87 -2.42 -1.38
N ILE A 144 21.48 -1.65 -2.30
CA ILE A 144 20.85 -1.22 -3.55
C ILE A 144 21.06 -2.30 -4.62
N LYS A 145 19.97 -2.93 -5.02
CA LYS A 145 19.96 -3.97 -6.05
C LYS A 145 19.90 -3.33 -7.46
N ASP A 146 20.25 -4.14 -8.46
CA ASP A 146 20.20 -3.70 -9.86
C ASP A 146 18.78 -3.31 -10.26
N GLU A 147 18.65 -2.29 -11.11
CA GLU A 147 17.39 -1.93 -11.71
C GLU A 147 17.02 -2.93 -12.80
N TYR A 148 15.71 -3.13 -12.92
CA TYR A 148 15.14 -3.86 -14.01
C TYR A 148 14.46 -2.89 -14.97
N GLN A 149 14.93 -2.86 -16.22
CA GLN A 149 14.28 -2.08 -17.25
C GLN A 149 12.93 -2.71 -17.61
N THR A 150 11.89 -1.89 -17.62
CA THR A 150 10.57 -2.32 -18.07
C THR A 150 10.57 -2.55 -19.56
N LEU A 151 10.39 -3.80 -19.98
CA LEU A 151 10.30 -4.22 -21.38
C LEU A 151 8.87 -4.08 -21.92
N ALA A 152 7.87 -4.38 -21.09
CA ALA A 152 6.46 -4.27 -21.46
C ALA A 152 5.58 -4.07 -20.21
N THR A 153 4.47 -3.36 -20.38
CA THR A 153 3.43 -3.19 -19.37
C THR A 153 2.05 -3.43 -19.96
N ILE A 154 1.16 -4.03 -19.17
CA ILE A 154 -0.26 -4.15 -19.50
C ILE A 154 -1.09 -3.91 -18.24
N THR A 155 -2.17 -3.12 -18.34
CA THR A 155 -3.11 -2.97 -17.23
C THR A 155 -3.86 -4.27 -16.98
N LEU A 156 -4.27 -4.52 -15.73
CA LEU A 156 -5.09 -5.70 -15.40
C LEU A 156 -6.38 -5.72 -16.19
N GLN A 157 -7.01 -4.56 -16.41
CA GLN A 157 -8.23 -4.43 -17.20
C GLN A 157 -8.02 -4.91 -18.64
N ASN A 158 -6.94 -4.48 -19.30
CA ASN A 158 -6.63 -4.91 -20.66
C ASN A 158 -6.22 -6.38 -20.72
N TYR A 159 -5.46 -6.84 -19.73
CA TYR A 159 -5.05 -8.24 -19.64
C TYR A 159 -6.28 -9.17 -19.55
N PHE A 160 -7.21 -8.91 -18.66
CA PHE A 160 -8.40 -9.75 -18.52
C PHE A 160 -9.36 -9.66 -19.70
N ARG A 161 -9.38 -8.54 -20.43
CA ARG A 161 -10.15 -8.42 -21.68
C ARG A 161 -9.64 -9.27 -22.84
N MET A 162 -8.46 -9.86 -22.73
CA MET A 162 -7.90 -10.78 -23.72
C MET A 162 -8.54 -12.18 -23.67
N TYR A 163 -9.30 -12.49 -22.63
CA TYR A 163 -9.95 -13.79 -22.49
C TYR A 163 -11.33 -13.78 -23.13
N ASP A 164 -11.62 -14.78 -23.94
CA ASP A 164 -12.96 -14.96 -24.57
C ASP A 164 -14.03 -15.29 -23.53
N LYS A 165 -13.66 -16.02 -22.49
CA LYS A 165 -14.53 -16.34 -21.35
C LYS A 165 -13.93 -15.78 -20.07
N LEU A 166 -14.64 -14.86 -19.46
CA LEU A 166 -14.27 -14.25 -18.20
C LEU A 166 -15.42 -14.37 -17.21
N ALA A 167 -15.12 -14.86 -16.01
CA ALA A 167 -16.07 -14.93 -14.90
C ALA A 167 -15.34 -14.75 -13.58
N GLY A 168 -16.07 -14.41 -12.52
CA GLY A 168 -15.53 -14.24 -11.20
C GLY A 168 -16.60 -14.32 -10.14
N MET A 169 -16.17 -14.40 -8.88
CA MET A 169 -17.05 -14.40 -7.72
C MET A 169 -16.51 -13.45 -6.65
N THR A 170 -17.41 -12.68 -6.04
CA THR A 170 -17.09 -11.84 -4.90
C THR A 170 -18.37 -11.51 -4.13
N GLY A 171 -18.24 -11.28 -2.83
CA GLY A 171 -19.35 -10.82 -1.99
C GLY A 171 -19.78 -9.37 -2.20
N THR A 172 -19.05 -8.59 -3.00
CA THR A 172 -19.24 -7.14 -3.15
C THR A 172 -19.41 -6.67 -4.60
N ALA A 173 -19.71 -7.55 -5.54
CA ALA A 173 -19.79 -7.20 -6.96
C ALA A 173 -21.00 -6.32 -7.33
N LYS A 174 -22.12 -6.45 -6.61
CA LYS A 174 -23.38 -5.77 -7.00
C LYS A 174 -23.27 -4.25 -6.98
N THR A 175 -22.53 -3.69 -6.06
CA THR A 175 -22.29 -2.24 -5.99
C THR A 175 -21.48 -1.70 -7.16
N GLU A 176 -20.69 -2.56 -7.81
CA GLU A 176 -19.79 -2.21 -8.91
C GLU A 176 -20.27 -2.77 -10.26
N GLU A 177 -21.54 -3.17 -10.36
CA GLU A 177 -22.12 -3.79 -11.57
C GLU A 177 -21.94 -2.92 -12.83
N SER A 178 -22.08 -1.60 -12.68
CA SER A 178 -21.90 -0.68 -13.80
C SER A 178 -20.47 -0.64 -14.33
N GLU A 179 -19.49 -0.85 -13.46
CA GLU A 179 -18.07 -0.94 -13.82
C GLU A 179 -17.78 -2.24 -14.54
N PHE A 180 -18.24 -3.38 -14.01
CA PHE A 180 -18.09 -4.67 -14.67
C PHE A 180 -18.68 -4.68 -16.08
N GLN A 181 -19.87 -4.08 -16.25
CA GLN A 181 -20.50 -3.97 -17.56
C GLN A 181 -19.69 -3.09 -18.53
N LYS A 182 -19.16 -1.94 -18.07
CA LYS A 182 -18.46 -1.00 -18.93
C LYS A 182 -17.07 -1.48 -19.33
N ILE A 183 -16.33 -2.13 -18.41
CA ILE A 183 -14.94 -2.54 -18.66
C ILE A 183 -14.89 -3.91 -19.34
N TYR A 184 -15.68 -4.86 -18.88
CA TYR A 184 -15.58 -6.26 -19.26
C TYR A 184 -16.81 -6.81 -20.01
N GLY A 185 -17.89 -6.04 -20.08
CA GLY A 185 -19.16 -6.53 -20.65
C GLY A 185 -19.84 -7.59 -19.78
N LEU A 186 -19.50 -7.68 -18.49
CA LEU A 186 -20.00 -8.69 -17.57
C LEU A 186 -21.22 -8.20 -16.79
N GLY A 187 -22.27 -9.01 -16.75
CA GLY A 187 -23.39 -8.83 -15.82
C GLY A 187 -23.06 -9.38 -14.43
N VAL A 188 -23.71 -8.82 -13.41
CA VAL A 188 -23.57 -9.29 -12.02
C VAL A 188 -24.86 -9.99 -11.59
N ILE A 189 -24.74 -11.26 -11.24
CA ILE A 189 -25.87 -12.08 -10.80
C ILE A 189 -25.74 -12.34 -9.30
N PRO A 190 -26.61 -11.75 -8.45
CA PRO A 190 -26.64 -12.04 -7.03
C PRO A 190 -27.13 -13.47 -6.79
N ILE A 191 -26.34 -14.26 -6.09
CA ILE A 191 -26.73 -15.61 -5.65
C ILE A 191 -27.07 -15.51 -4.16
N PRO A 192 -28.29 -15.87 -3.74
CA PRO A 192 -28.66 -15.80 -2.33
C PRO A 192 -27.83 -16.77 -1.50
N THR A 193 -27.62 -16.43 -0.24
CA THR A 193 -26.90 -17.28 0.72
C THR A 193 -27.70 -18.55 1.02
N ASN A 194 -27.03 -19.68 1.26
CA ASN A 194 -27.66 -20.94 1.63
C ASN A 194 -28.44 -20.85 2.97
N ARG A 195 -27.93 -20.03 3.89
CA ARG A 195 -28.59 -19.76 5.18
C ARG A 195 -28.92 -18.28 5.29
N PRO A 196 -29.98 -17.90 6.04
CA PRO A 196 -30.29 -16.50 6.31
C PRO A 196 -29.08 -15.76 6.91
N MET A 197 -28.86 -14.54 6.48
CA MET A 197 -27.81 -13.68 7.02
C MET A 197 -28.21 -13.22 8.44
N ILE A 198 -27.41 -13.62 9.43
CA ILE A 198 -27.62 -13.24 10.83
C ILE A 198 -26.68 -12.10 11.29
N ARG A 199 -25.74 -11.68 10.44
CA ARG A 199 -24.82 -10.57 10.70
C ARG A 199 -25.61 -9.28 10.91
N LYS A 200 -25.25 -8.53 11.95
CA LYS A 200 -25.80 -7.19 12.22
C LYS A 200 -24.75 -6.14 11.93
N ASP A 201 -24.91 -5.41 10.85
CA ASP A 201 -24.03 -4.31 10.50
C ASP A 201 -24.42 -3.07 11.32
N GLN A 202 -23.51 -2.59 12.15
CA GLN A 202 -23.71 -1.38 12.96
C GLN A 202 -23.40 -0.14 12.16
N LYS A 203 -23.98 1.00 12.54
CA LYS A 203 -23.68 2.29 11.92
C LYS A 203 -22.26 2.71 12.23
N ALA A 204 -21.61 3.39 11.26
CA ALA A 204 -20.29 3.97 11.47
C ALA A 204 -20.33 5.05 12.58
N LEU A 205 -19.34 4.99 13.48
CA LEU A 205 -19.12 5.99 14.52
C LEU A 205 -18.05 6.98 14.05
N ILE A 206 -18.34 8.26 14.19
CA ILE A 206 -17.45 9.34 13.74
C ILE A 206 -16.86 10.03 14.97
N TYR A 207 -15.54 10.20 14.98
CA TYR A 207 -14.80 10.82 16.07
C TYR A 207 -14.09 12.08 15.60
N ARG A 208 -13.87 13.05 16.48
CA ARG A 208 -13.20 14.32 16.15
C ARG A 208 -11.71 14.13 15.87
N THR A 209 -11.07 13.18 16.53
CA THR A 209 -9.63 12.91 16.40
C THR A 209 -9.40 11.40 16.25
N GLU A 210 -8.26 11.05 15.67
CA GLU A 210 -7.86 9.65 15.53
C GLU A 210 -7.59 9.00 16.89
N ASP A 211 -7.00 9.73 17.83
CA ASP A 211 -6.76 9.23 19.19
C ASP A 211 -8.06 8.90 19.91
N ALA A 212 -9.07 9.78 19.87
CA ALA A 212 -10.38 9.52 20.46
C ALA A 212 -11.05 8.29 19.83
N LYS A 213 -10.87 8.07 18.51
CA LYS A 213 -11.33 6.84 17.85
C LYS A 213 -10.61 5.61 18.37
N PHE A 214 -9.30 5.65 18.51
CA PHE A 214 -8.55 4.50 19.03
C PHE A 214 -8.90 4.19 20.49
N ASP A 215 -9.06 5.18 21.32
CA ASP A 215 -9.45 4.98 22.73
C ASP A 215 -10.86 4.35 22.85
N ALA A 216 -11.79 4.78 21.99
CA ALA A 216 -13.13 4.16 21.92
C ALA A 216 -13.05 2.70 21.41
N ILE A 217 -12.18 2.40 20.42
CA ILE A 217 -11.96 1.02 19.98
C ILE A 217 -11.43 0.15 21.11
N ILE A 218 -10.45 0.64 21.88
CA ILE A 218 -9.91 -0.11 23.01
C ILE A 218 -10.98 -0.41 24.06
N ALA A 219 -11.82 0.57 24.39
CA ALA A 219 -12.92 0.37 25.35
C ALA A 219 -13.91 -0.70 24.88
N ASP A 220 -14.35 -0.65 23.61
CA ASP A 220 -15.26 -1.65 23.03
C ASP A 220 -14.62 -3.04 22.98
N VAL A 221 -13.31 -3.13 22.69
CA VAL A 221 -12.57 -4.40 22.66
C VAL A 221 -12.47 -5.01 24.05
N VAL A 222 -12.17 -4.23 25.08
CA VAL A 222 -12.09 -4.70 26.47
C VAL A 222 -13.43 -5.30 26.88
N GLU A 223 -14.55 -4.58 26.69
CA GLU A 223 -15.91 -5.04 27.05
C GLU A 223 -16.24 -6.37 26.35
N ARG A 224 -16.02 -6.48 25.05
CA ARG A 224 -16.33 -7.69 24.28
C ARG A 224 -15.42 -8.87 24.62
N HIS A 225 -14.13 -8.58 24.88
CA HIS A 225 -13.16 -9.59 25.28
C HIS A 225 -13.54 -10.22 26.62
N GLU A 226 -13.91 -9.40 27.59
CA GLU A 226 -14.42 -9.85 28.91
C GLU A 226 -15.69 -10.71 28.79
N ALA A 227 -16.56 -10.37 27.82
CA ALA A 227 -17.71 -11.20 27.47
C ALA A 227 -17.34 -12.50 26.73
N GLY A 228 -16.05 -12.71 26.39
CA GLY A 228 -15.57 -13.90 25.71
C GLY A 228 -15.82 -13.89 24.19
N GLN A 229 -16.21 -12.76 23.60
CA GLN A 229 -16.45 -12.65 22.16
C GLN A 229 -15.12 -12.65 21.40
N PRO A 230 -14.95 -13.46 20.33
CA PRO A 230 -13.81 -13.30 19.43
C PRO A 230 -13.91 -12.00 18.63
N ILE A 231 -12.80 -11.29 18.48
CA ILE A 231 -12.76 -9.95 17.89
C ILE A 231 -11.70 -9.90 16.78
N LEU A 232 -12.10 -9.42 15.60
CA LEU A 232 -11.19 -9.08 14.51
C LEU A 232 -11.22 -7.58 14.28
N ILE A 233 -10.06 -6.93 14.38
CA ILE A 233 -9.91 -5.48 14.21
C ILE A 233 -9.16 -5.22 12.90
N GLY A 234 -9.85 -4.64 11.92
CA GLY A 234 -9.26 -4.25 10.64
C GLY A 234 -8.62 -2.87 10.71
N THR A 235 -7.39 -2.74 10.23
CA THR A 235 -6.64 -1.48 10.14
C THR A 235 -6.22 -1.17 8.72
N ALA A 236 -6.09 0.10 8.39
CA ALA A 236 -5.75 0.55 7.03
C ALA A 236 -4.25 0.46 6.70
N SER A 237 -3.36 0.24 7.69
CA SER A 237 -1.92 0.15 7.47
C SER A 237 -1.22 -0.66 8.55
N VAL A 238 0.02 -1.11 8.24
CA VAL A 238 0.89 -1.79 9.21
C VAL A 238 1.14 -0.91 10.43
N ALA A 239 1.49 0.36 10.23
CA ALA A 239 1.73 1.31 11.31
C ALA A 239 0.53 1.46 12.26
N LYS A 240 -0.69 1.54 11.73
CA LYS A 240 -1.91 1.59 12.55
C LYS A 240 -2.19 0.29 13.29
N SER A 241 -1.84 -0.86 12.72
CA SER A 241 -1.97 -2.15 13.41
C SER A 241 -1.01 -2.25 14.60
N GLU A 242 0.20 -1.73 14.46
CA GLU A 242 1.20 -1.70 15.53
C GLU A 242 0.83 -0.73 16.65
N LEU A 243 0.39 0.49 16.29
CA LEU A 243 -0.12 1.47 17.25
C LEU A 243 -1.28 0.90 18.09
N LEU A 244 -2.24 0.25 17.43
CA LEU A 244 -3.37 -0.36 18.10
C LEU A 244 -2.92 -1.53 19.01
N SER A 245 -1.95 -2.32 18.54
CA SER A 245 -1.34 -3.39 19.35
C SER A 245 -0.70 -2.85 20.62
N GLU A 246 0.02 -1.74 20.56
CA GLU A 246 0.60 -1.09 21.75
C GLU A 246 -0.49 -0.63 22.75
N LYS A 247 -1.55 0.01 22.23
CA LYS A 247 -2.68 0.44 23.07
C LYS A 247 -3.37 -0.76 23.73
N LEU A 248 -3.60 -1.87 23.02
CA LEU A 248 -4.16 -3.10 23.56
C LEU A 248 -3.26 -3.74 24.62
N LYS A 249 -1.94 -3.75 24.43
CA LYS A 249 -0.98 -4.22 25.44
C LYS A 249 -1.08 -3.41 26.73
N ARG A 250 -1.16 -2.07 26.59
CA ARG A 250 -1.34 -1.17 27.76
C ARG A 250 -2.65 -1.41 28.49
N ALA A 251 -3.71 -1.78 27.76
CA ALA A 251 -5.01 -2.14 28.32
C ALA A 251 -5.07 -3.58 28.89
N GLY A 252 -3.97 -4.34 28.79
CA GLY A 252 -3.90 -5.72 29.30
C GLY A 252 -4.65 -6.74 28.47
N VAL A 253 -5.03 -6.45 27.23
CA VAL A 253 -5.76 -7.34 26.33
C VAL A 253 -4.79 -8.24 25.55
N PRO A 254 -4.79 -9.57 25.78
CA PRO A 254 -4.01 -10.50 24.96
C PRO A 254 -4.50 -10.51 23.53
N HIS A 255 -3.62 -10.35 22.56
CA HIS A 255 -3.99 -10.31 21.14
C HIS A 255 -2.88 -10.80 20.22
N LYS A 256 -3.25 -11.07 18.98
CA LYS A 256 -2.31 -11.39 17.88
C LYS A 256 -2.38 -10.30 16.82
N VAL A 257 -1.24 -10.05 16.14
CA VAL A 257 -1.14 -9.08 15.06
C VAL A 257 -0.85 -9.82 13.75
N LEU A 258 -1.66 -9.54 12.74
CA LEU A 258 -1.53 -10.08 11.39
C LEU A 258 -1.36 -8.92 10.41
N ASN A 259 -0.13 -8.71 9.96
CA ASN A 259 0.24 -7.68 8.98
C ASN A 259 1.41 -8.16 8.11
N ALA A 260 1.83 -7.32 7.16
CA ALA A 260 2.90 -7.66 6.22
C ALA A 260 4.23 -8.05 6.87
N LYS A 261 4.52 -7.62 8.10
CA LYS A 261 5.74 -7.99 8.85
C LYS A 261 5.67 -9.40 9.46
N HIS A 262 4.46 -9.93 9.63
CA HIS A 262 4.20 -11.21 10.33
C HIS A 262 3.49 -12.22 9.42
N HIS A 263 3.69 -12.14 8.11
CA HIS A 263 2.98 -12.99 7.14
C HIS A 263 3.33 -14.48 7.25
N GLU A 264 4.52 -14.84 7.72
CA GLU A 264 4.93 -16.25 7.90
C GLU A 264 4.06 -17.02 8.90
N SER A 265 3.47 -16.31 9.88
CA SER A 265 2.60 -16.89 10.89
C SER A 265 1.11 -16.75 10.57
N GLU A 266 0.74 -16.30 9.38
CA GLU A 266 -0.64 -16.00 8.97
C GLU A 266 -1.59 -17.17 9.26
N ALA A 267 -1.26 -18.36 8.77
CA ALA A 267 -2.11 -19.54 8.90
C ALA A 267 -2.38 -19.92 10.37
N ALA A 268 -1.34 -19.84 11.21
CA ALA A 268 -1.46 -20.13 12.63
C ALA A 268 -2.31 -19.10 13.39
N ILE A 269 -2.18 -17.82 13.05
CA ILE A 269 -2.97 -16.74 13.65
C ILE A 269 -4.44 -16.87 13.24
N VAL A 270 -4.70 -17.09 11.94
CA VAL A 270 -6.06 -17.23 11.39
C VAL A 270 -6.78 -18.42 12.00
N ALA A 271 -6.11 -19.56 12.15
CA ALA A 271 -6.68 -20.77 12.76
C ALA A 271 -7.16 -20.57 14.21
N LEU A 272 -6.59 -19.58 14.91
CA LEU A 272 -6.93 -19.27 16.30
C LEU A 272 -7.86 -18.05 16.44
N ALA A 273 -8.06 -17.27 15.40
CA ALA A 273 -8.75 -15.98 15.45
C ALA A 273 -10.24 -16.10 15.85
N GLY A 274 -10.87 -17.23 15.54
CA GLY A 274 -12.27 -17.49 15.90
C GLY A 274 -12.50 -18.17 17.24
N ARG A 275 -11.49 -18.38 18.07
CA ARG A 275 -11.65 -18.97 19.41
C ARG A 275 -12.30 -17.98 20.38
N LYS A 276 -13.01 -18.50 21.36
CA LYS A 276 -13.63 -17.69 22.41
C LYS A 276 -12.61 -16.75 23.06
N GLY A 277 -12.93 -15.45 23.10
CA GLY A 277 -12.08 -14.40 23.67
C GLY A 277 -10.83 -14.06 22.86
N ALA A 278 -10.61 -14.63 21.66
CA ALA A 278 -9.48 -14.27 20.82
C ALA A 278 -9.61 -12.84 20.30
N VAL A 279 -8.51 -12.08 20.34
CA VAL A 279 -8.42 -10.74 19.76
C VAL A 279 -7.33 -10.75 18.69
N THR A 280 -7.69 -10.40 17.46
CA THR A 280 -6.76 -10.34 16.32
C THR A 280 -6.81 -8.97 15.69
N VAL A 281 -5.66 -8.30 15.61
CA VAL A 281 -5.49 -7.04 14.87
C VAL A 281 -4.93 -7.38 13.50
N SER A 282 -5.61 -6.98 12.43
CA SER A 282 -5.18 -7.27 11.08
C SER A 282 -5.21 -6.04 10.19
N THR A 283 -4.34 -6.01 9.20
CA THR A 283 -4.49 -5.15 8.01
C THR A 283 -5.46 -5.80 7.02
N ASN A 284 -5.46 -5.35 5.77
CA ASN A 284 -6.28 -5.94 4.70
C ASN A 284 -6.03 -7.45 4.46
N MET A 285 -4.96 -8.03 5.03
CA MET A 285 -4.63 -9.46 4.89
C MET A 285 -5.77 -10.38 5.29
N ALA A 286 -6.50 -10.07 6.36
CA ALA A 286 -7.66 -10.87 6.78
C ALA A 286 -8.99 -10.45 6.12
N GLY A 287 -8.95 -9.48 5.20
CA GLY A 287 -10.16 -8.94 4.57
C GLY A 287 -10.68 -9.76 3.40
N ARG A 288 -9.82 -10.57 2.74
CA ARG A 288 -10.19 -11.34 1.54
C ARG A 288 -9.47 -12.68 1.48
N GLY A 289 -10.18 -13.72 1.05
CA GLY A 289 -9.64 -15.06 0.84
C GLY A 289 -9.15 -15.74 2.12
N THR A 290 -9.56 -15.23 3.28
CA THR A 290 -9.20 -15.78 4.59
C THR A 290 -10.45 -16.29 5.27
N ASP A 291 -10.47 -17.56 5.60
CA ASP A 291 -11.59 -18.22 6.24
C ASP A 291 -11.34 -18.37 7.75
N ILE A 292 -12.16 -17.73 8.59
CA ILE A 292 -12.06 -17.75 10.03
C ILE A 292 -13.25 -18.52 10.60
N CYS A 293 -12.99 -19.72 11.11
CA CYS A 293 -14.01 -20.53 11.75
C CYS A 293 -14.25 -20.08 13.19
N LEU A 294 -15.50 -19.78 13.55
CA LEU A 294 -15.87 -19.51 14.92
C LEU A 294 -15.93 -20.83 15.70
N LEU A 295 -15.10 -20.92 16.74
CA LEU A 295 -15.01 -22.08 17.63
C LEU A 295 -15.60 -21.69 18.98
N TYR A 296 -16.74 -22.27 19.33
CA TYR A 296 -17.45 -22.06 20.58
C TYR A 296 -16.96 -23.00 21.67
#